data_ba6f8a2be069573661b43e7de1df35ff
#
_entry.id   ba6f8a2be069573661b43e7de1df35ff
#
_cell.length_a   1.000
_cell.length_b   1.000
_cell.length_c   1.000
_cell.angle_alpha   90.00
_cell.angle_beta   90.00
_cell.angle_gamma   90.00
#
_symmetry.space_group_name_H-M   'P 1'
#
loop_
_entity.id
_entity.type
_entity.pdbx_description
1 polymer ?
#
loop_
_entity_poly.entity_id
_entity_poly.type
_entity_poly.pdbx_seq_one_letter_code
_entity_poly.pdbx_strand_id
1 'polypeptide(L)'
;FECVIYDGTTDGSAISDADCAALVWKCKPSGIRDVGTSSAYTPGADGLNHLVHFTRPTVVPVYATFAVVQNSADGVVNPLIDLRDAVLAFARDKYNVGTDVVWSSLFRPAFVRGIYDITDLFIGTAPSPSGTANIIIDDHSIAVFDSSRITVT
;
A
#
# COMPACT_ATOMS: atom_id res chain seq x y z
N PHE A 1 -5.46 20.24 12.08
CA PHE A 1 -5.15 19.72 10.72
C PHE A 1 -4.08 18.64 10.87
N GLU A 2 -4.39 17.43 10.50
CA GLU A 2 -3.45 16.33 10.43
C GLU A 2 -3.23 15.95 8.97
N CYS A 3 -1.98 15.69 8.60
CA CYS A 3 -1.61 15.20 7.30
C CYS A 3 -0.89 13.86 7.46
N VAL A 4 -1.44 12.80 6.90
CA VAL A 4 -0.80 11.50 6.84
C VAL A 4 -0.10 11.36 5.50
N ILE A 5 1.22 11.14 5.51
CA ILE A 5 2.04 11.11 4.29
C ILE A 5 2.64 9.72 4.10
N TYR A 6 2.26 9.10 2.98
CA TYR A 6 2.86 7.86 2.50
C TYR A 6 3.66 8.13 1.22
N ASP A 7 4.88 7.67 1.16
CA ASP A 7 5.82 7.93 0.06
C ASP A 7 5.88 6.82 -1.00
N GLY A 8 5.03 5.81 -0.87
CA GLY A 8 4.95 4.69 -1.83
C GLY A 8 6.00 3.60 -1.61
N THR A 9 6.85 3.70 -0.60
CA THR A 9 7.84 2.67 -0.28
C THR A 9 7.32 1.66 0.73
N THR A 10 7.97 0.48 0.79
CA THR A 10 7.59 -0.59 1.72
C THR A 10 7.89 -0.27 3.18
N ASP A 11 8.74 0.71 3.45
CA ASP A 11 9.16 1.14 4.79
C ASP A 11 8.82 2.61 5.12
N GLY A 12 8.28 3.36 4.13
CA GLY A 12 7.86 4.75 4.32
C GLY A 12 9.02 5.74 4.49
N SER A 13 10.21 5.41 4.01
CA SER A 13 11.45 6.18 4.28
C SER A 13 12.06 6.90 3.08
N ALA A 14 11.44 6.83 1.89
CA ALA A 14 12.01 7.40 0.66
C ALA A 14 12.02 8.95 0.67
N ILE A 15 11.08 9.59 1.37
CA ILE A 15 11.00 11.04 1.48
C ILE A 15 11.46 11.48 2.87
N SER A 16 12.38 12.45 2.95
CA SER A 16 12.87 12.95 4.23
C SER A 16 11.77 13.69 5.01
N ASP A 17 11.91 13.74 6.34
CA ASP A 17 10.97 14.50 7.20
C ASP A 17 10.96 16.00 6.84
N ALA A 18 12.10 16.56 6.39
CA ALA A 18 12.17 17.93 5.93
C ALA A 18 11.34 18.16 4.67
N ASP A 19 11.37 17.23 3.71
CA ASP A 19 10.57 17.32 2.49
C ASP A 19 9.08 17.14 2.81
N CYS A 20 8.72 16.21 3.72
CA CYS A 20 7.36 16.06 4.20
C CYS A 20 6.84 17.36 4.85
N ALA A 21 7.64 17.97 5.73
CA ALA A 21 7.29 19.23 6.36
C ALA A 21 7.10 20.36 5.33
N ALA A 22 7.96 20.42 4.31
CA ALA A 22 7.86 21.42 3.23
C ALA A 22 6.58 21.23 2.39
N LEU A 23 6.17 19.99 2.13
CA LEU A 23 4.91 19.69 1.44
C LEU A 23 3.71 20.10 2.27
N VAL A 24 3.66 19.74 3.56
CA VAL A 24 2.57 20.11 4.47
C VAL A 24 2.48 21.62 4.60
N TRP A 25 3.61 22.32 4.73
CA TRP A 25 3.64 23.78 4.83
C TRP A 25 3.00 24.47 3.63
N LYS A 26 3.22 23.94 2.42
CA LYS A 26 2.62 24.48 1.18
C LYS A 26 1.11 24.24 1.09
N CYS A 27 0.61 23.15 1.68
CA CYS A 27 -0.79 22.77 1.60
C CYS A 27 -1.60 23.21 2.81
N LYS A 28 -0.94 23.55 3.92
CA LYS A 28 -1.58 23.89 5.19
C LYS A 28 -2.34 25.20 5.08
N PRO A 29 -3.63 25.22 5.47
CA PRO A 29 -4.38 26.47 5.55
C PRO A 29 -3.78 27.42 6.58
N SER A 30 -3.76 28.71 6.27
CA SER A 30 -3.24 29.75 7.16
C SER A 30 -4.04 29.80 8.48
N GLY A 31 -3.33 29.92 9.60
CA GLY A 31 -3.95 30.05 10.93
C GLY A 31 -4.44 28.74 11.57
N ILE A 32 -4.30 27.58 10.90
CA ILE A 32 -4.66 26.28 11.48
C ILE A 32 -3.42 25.59 12.03
N ARG A 33 -3.53 25.08 13.27
CA ARG A 33 -2.46 24.28 13.88
C ARG A 33 -2.39 22.91 13.23
N ASP A 34 -1.19 22.48 12.86
CA ASP A 34 -0.88 21.12 12.44
C ASP A 34 -0.58 20.22 13.65
N VAL A 35 -0.94 18.95 13.53
CA VAL A 35 -0.67 17.90 14.51
C VAL A 35 -0.17 16.65 13.78
N GLY A 36 0.58 15.80 14.48
CA GLY A 36 1.10 14.56 13.93
C GLY A 36 2.15 13.95 14.85
N THR A 37 2.55 12.72 14.54
CA THR A 37 3.54 11.94 15.30
C THR A 37 4.98 12.26 14.93
N SER A 38 5.20 12.85 13.77
CA SER A 38 6.51 13.30 13.24
C SER A 38 6.52 14.80 13.07
N SER A 39 7.71 15.41 13.07
CA SER A 39 7.85 16.84 12.82
C SER A 39 9.22 17.18 12.23
N ALA A 40 9.27 18.24 11.44
CA ALA A 40 10.52 18.81 10.95
C ALA A 40 10.39 20.33 10.74
N TYR A 41 11.52 21.01 10.66
CA TYR A 41 11.57 22.43 10.35
C TYR A 41 11.58 22.65 8.84
N THR A 42 10.81 23.66 8.40
CA THR A 42 10.83 24.13 7.01
C THR A 42 10.92 25.67 6.98
N PRO A 43 11.69 26.24 6.05
CA PRO A 43 11.77 27.70 5.91
C PRO A 43 10.45 28.26 5.36
N GLY A 44 9.94 29.30 6.00
CA GLY A 44 8.80 30.07 5.50
C GLY A 44 9.23 31.21 4.56
N ALA A 45 8.26 31.81 3.89
CA ALA A 45 8.48 32.99 3.05
C ALA A 45 8.92 34.25 3.86
N ASP A 46 8.72 34.24 5.16
CA ASP A 46 9.16 35.23 6.14
C ASP A 46 10.63 35.09 6.53
N GLY A 47 11.34 34.09 6.01
CA GLY A 47 12.73 33.79 6.34
C GLY A 47 12.93 33.09 7.68
N LEU A 48 11.84 32.71 8.38
CA LEU A 48 11.91 32.00 9.64
C LEU A 48 11.68 30.48 9.40
N ASN A 49 12.22 29.66 10.31
CA ASN A 49 11.97 28.24 10.31
C ASN A 49 10.70 27.92 11.13
N HIS A 50 9.77 27.26 10.50
CA HIS A 50 8.53 26.82 11.11
C HIS A 50 8.58 25.31 11.41
N LEU A 51 8.22 24.93 12.63
CA LEU A 51 8.05 23.52 12.99
C LEU A 51 6.70 23.04 12.46
N VAL A 52 6.73 22.01 11.64
CA VAL A 52 5.55 21.42 11.00
C VAL A 52 5.40 19.98 11.44
N HIS A 53 4.19 19.62 11.87
CA HIS A 53 3.84 18.25 12.28
C HIS A 53 3.09 17.53 11.17
N PHE A 54 3.34 16.21 11.07
CA PHE A 54 2.67 15.30 10.16
C PHE A 54 2.73 13.88 10.73
N THR A 55 1.98 12.95 10.14
CA THR A 55 2.00 11.54 10.54
C THR A 55 2.52 10.69 9.38
N ARG A 56 3.43 9.76 9.68
CA ARG A 56 3.78 8.66 8.77
C ARG A 56 2.88 7.46 9.09
N PRO A 57 2.24 6.83 8.10
CA PRO A 57 1.38 5.70 8.36
C PRO A 57 2.18 4.48 8.80
N THR A 58 1.57 3.67 9.66
CA THR A 58 2.11 2.36 10.00
C THR A 58 1.92 1.41 8.83
N VAL A 59 2.99 0.78 8.38
CA VAL A 59 2.95 -0.20 7.28
C VAL A 59 2.43 -1.54 7.80
N VAL A 60 1.33 -2.02 7.21
CA VAL A 60 0.76 -3.34 7.45
C VAL A 60 1.15 -4.24 6.27
N PRO A 61 2.08 -5.19 6.46
CA PRO A 61 2.49 -6.09 5.39
C PRO A 61 1.36 -7.05 5.06
N VAL A 62 1.02 -7.17 3.77
CA VAL A 62 0.00 -8.12 3.30
C VAL A 62 0.68 -9.27 2.57
N TYR A 63 0.38 -10.47 3.03
CA TYR A 63 0.77 -11.73 2.38
C TYR A 63 -0.44 -12.30 1.66
N ALA A 64 -0.23 -12.80 0.45
CA ALA A 64 -1.26 -13.45 -0.33
C ALA A 64 -0.75 -14.76 -0.95
N THR A 65 -1.57 -15.79 -0.93
CA THR A 65 -1.27 -17.06 -1.58
C THR A 65 -2.41 -17.40 -2.52
N PHE A 66 -2.10 -17.59 -3.80
CA PHE A 66 -3.02 -18.00 -4.85
C PHE A 66 -2.69 -19.42 -5.29
N ALA A 67 -3.65 -20.33 -5.23
CA ALA A 67 -3.58 -21.61 -5.92
C ALA A 67 -4.41 -21.52 -7.19
N VAL A 68 -3.78 -21.78 -8.35
CA VAL A 68 -4.40 -21.51 -9.65
C VAL A 68 -4.30 -22.69 -10.60
N VAL A 69 -5.24 -22.76 -11.52
CA VAL A 69 -5.20 -23.67 -12.67
C VAL A 69 -4.82 -22.85 -13.91
N GLN A 70 -3.71 -23.23 -14.54
CA GLN A 70 -3.22 -22.55 -15.75
C GLN A 70 -3.90 -23.11 -17.00
N ASN A 71 -4.14 -22.26 -17.99
CA ASN A 71 -4.57 -22.65 -19.33
C ASN A 71 -3.38 -22.65 -20.30
N SER A 72 -2.81 -23.82 -20.53
CA SER A 72 -1.67 -23.97 -21.46
C SER A 72 -2.03 -23.68 -22.92
N ALA A 73 -3.31 -23.73 -23.30
CA ALA A 73 -3.77 -23.44 -24.65
C ALA A 73 -3.68 -21.96 -25.02
N ASP A 74 -3.61 -21.06 -24.04
CA ASP A 74 -3.50 -19.63 -24.28
C ASP A 74 -2.11 -19.17 -24.74
N GLY A 75 -1.09 -20.04 -24.71
CA GLY A 75 0.26 -19.75 -25.16
C GLY A 75 0.99 -18.67 -24.36
N VAL A 76 0.60 -18.42 -23.11
CA VAL A 76 1.25 -17.45 -22.21
C VAL A 76 2.48 -18.09 -21.58
N VAL A 77 3.62 -17.38 -21.60
CA VAL A 77 4.89 -17.97 -21.14
C VAL A 77 4.99 -18.01 -19.62
N ASN A 78 4.54 -16.98 -18.91
CA ASN A 78 4.66 -16.87 -17.45
C ASN A 78 3.39 -16.31 -16.79
N PRO A 79 2.24 -17.01 -16.85
CA PRO A 79 0.98 -16.49 -16.33
C PRO A 79 1.00 -16.25 -14.82
N LEU A 80 1.85 -16.95 -14.04
CA LEU A 80 1.97 -16.77 -12.60
C LEU A 80 2.67 -15.46 -12.24
N ILE A 81 3.65 -15.04 -13.07
CA ILE A 81 4.30 -13.73 -12.91
C ILE A 81 3.32 -12.62 -13.28
N ASP A 82 2.61 -12.78 -14.39
CA ASP A 82 1.62 -11.81 -14.85
C ASP A 82 0.50 -11.61 -13.81
N LEU A 83 0.04 -12.69 -13.17
CA LEU A 83 -0.91 -12.62 -12.08
C LEU A 83 -0.37 -11.82 -10.89
N ARG A 84 0.85 -12.16 -10.45
CA ARG A 84 1.47 -11.45 -9.33
C ARG A 84 1.62 -9.96 -9.61
N ASP A 85 2.09 -9.60 -10.79
CA ASP A 85 2.30 -8.21 -11.19
C ASP A 85 0.98 -7.46 -11.34
N ALA A 86 -0.08 -8.10 -11.83
CA ALA A 86 -1.43 -7.53 -11.89
C ALA A 86 -2.01 -7.28 -10.49
N VAL A 87 -1.80 -8.20 -9.54
CA VAL A 87 -2.22 -8.02 -8.13
C VAL A 87 -1.45 -6.87 -7.49
N LEU A 88 -0.14 -6.74 -7.74
CA LEU A 88 0.67 -5.62 -7.23
C LEU A 88 0.22 -4.28 -7.80
N ALA A 89 -0.02 -4.20 -9.11
CA ALA A 89 -0.51 -2.99 -9.75
C ALA A 89 -1.88 -2.57 -9.19
N PHE A 90 -2.79 -3.51 -9.06
CA PHE A 90 -4.11 -3.29 -8.47
C PHE A 90 -4.01 -2.80 -7.01
N ALA A 91 -3.12 -3.42 -6.22
CA ALA A 91 -2.95 -3.06 -4.82
C ALA A 91 -2.42 -1.63 -4.66
N ARG A 92 -1.47 -1.21 -5.48
CA ARG A 92 -0.91 0.16 -5.48
C ARG A 92 -1.94 1.22 -5.85
N ASP A 93 -2.84 0.89 -6.78
CA ASP A 93 -3.88 1.82 -7.23
C ASP A 93 -5.04 1.91 -6.22
N LYS A 94 -5.39 0.80 -5.58
CA LYS A 94 -6.59 0.70 -4.75
C LYS A 94 -6.38 1.00 -3.28
N TYR A 95 -5.27 0.53 -2.69
CA TYR A 95 -5.11 0.58 -1.24
C TYR A 95 -4.30 1.81 -0.81
N ASN A 96 -5.04 2.80 -0.34
CA ASN A 96 -4.49 4.01 0.27
C ASN A 96 -4.50 3.89 1.80
N VAL A 97 -3.96 4.89 2.49
CA VAL A 97 -4.02 5.00 3.95
C VAL A 97 -5.46 4.83 4.43
N GLY A 98 -5.68 4.00 5.44
CA GLY A 98 -7.00 3.72 6.02
C GLY A 98 -7.91 2.84 5.15
N THR A 99 -7.39 2.24 4.07
CA THR A 99 -8.23 1.42 3.18
C THR A 99 -8.09 -0.06 3.51
N ASP A 100 -9.21 -0.69 3.88
CA ASP A 100 -9.27 -2.12 4.18
C ASP A 100 -8.95 -2.98 2.96
N VAL A 101 -8.24 -4.09 3.19
CA VAL A 101 -8.02 -5.10 2.17
C VAL A 101 -9.20 -6.05 2.13
N VAL A 102 -10.05 -5.86 1.12
CA VAL A 102 -11.21 -6.73 0.90
C VAL A 102 -10.75 -7.99 0.15
N TRP A 103 -10.82 -9.14 0.84
CA TRP A 103 -10.36 -10.43 0.32
C TRP A 103 -10.89 -10.73 -1.08
N SER A 104 -12.20 -10.63 -1.28
CA SER A 104 -12.82 -10.94 -2.57
C SER A 104 -12.41 -10.02 -3.72
N SER A 105 -11.93 -8.81 -3.42
CA SER A 105 -11.50 -7.87 -4.45
C SER A 105 -10.21 -8.30 -5.16
N LEU A 106 -9.41 -9.16 -4.54
CA LEU A 106 -8.16 -9.65 -5.09
C LEU A 106 -8.34 -10.71 -6.20
N PHE A 107 -9.52 -11.31 -6.30
CA PHE A 107 -9.84 -12.18 -7.43
C PHE A 107 -9.86 -11.42 -8.76
N ARG A 108 -10.30 -10.17 -8.74
CA ARG A 108 -10.44 -9.36 -9.97
C ARG A 108 -9.12 -9.21 -10.75
N PRO A 109 -8.01 -8.76 -10.16
CA PRO A 109 -6.73 -8.66 -10.88
C PRO A 109 -6.08 -10.01 -11.15
N ALA A 110 -6.45 -11.08 -10.45
CA ALA A 110 -5.80 -12.37 -10.55
C ALA A 110 -6.24 -13.18 -11.78
N PHE A 111 -7.39 -12.87 -12.39
CA PHE A 111 -7.82 -13.48 -13.65
C PHE A 111 -7.12 -12.82 -14.85
N VAL A 112 -5.84 -13.10 -15.00
CA VAL A 112 -5.05 -12.69 -16.17
C VAL A 112 -5.09 -13.77 -17.25
N ARG A 113 -4.69 -13.43 -18.47
CA ARG A 113 -4.58 -14.40 -19.55
C ARG A 113 -3.63 -15.54 -19.17
N GLY A 114 -4.03 -16.77 -19.41
CA GLY A 114 -3.27 -17.98 -19.03
C GLY A 114 -3.67 -18.56 -17.66
N ILE A 115 -4.54 -17.90 -16.92
CA ILE A 115 -5.16 -18.44 -15.69
C ILE A 115 -6.61 -18.85 -16.02
N TYR A 116 -6.89 -20.13 -15.85
CA TYR A 116 -8.22 -20.70 -16.08
C TYR A 116 -9.11 -20.59 -14.84
N ASP A 117 -8.55 -20.90 -13.67
CA ASP A 117 -9.29 -20.89 -12.41
C ASP A 117 -8.37 -20.51 -11.24
N ILE A 118 -8.96 -20.00 -10.17
CA ILE A 118 -8.32 -19.72 -8.89
C ILE A 118 -9.00 -20.61 -7.86
N THR A 119 -8.36 -21.70 -7.51
CA THR A 119 -8.93 -22.70 -6.60
C THR A 119 -8.93 -22.27 -5.16
N ASP A 120 -7.87 -21.54 -4.75
CA ASP A 120 -7.75 -21.00 -3.40
C ASP A 120 -7.09 -19.63 -3.41
N LEU A 121 -7.57 -18.76 -2.53
CA LEU A 121 -6.96 -17.48 -2.20
C LEU A 121 -6.93 -17.29 -0.69
N PHE A 122 -5.76 -17.16 -0.14
CA PHE A 122 -5.56 -16.84 1.27
C PHE A 122 -4.81 -15.52 1.43
N ILE A 123 -5.22 -14.72 2.42
CA ILE A 123 -4.55 -13.48 2.78
C ILE A 123 -4.31 -13.38 4.28
N GLY A 124 -3.31 -12.58 4.66
CA GLY A 124 -2.98 -12.34 6.06
C GLY A 124 -1.87 -11.32 6.22
N THR A 125 -1.55 -10.99 7.46
CA THR A 125 -0.47 -10.05 7.83
C THR A 125 0.83 -10.73 8.23
N ALA A 126 0.87 -12.07 8.16
CA ALA A 126 2.03 -12.90 8.45
C ALA A 126 2.32 -13.86 7.28
N PRO A 127 3.56 -14.39 7.17
CA PRO A 127 3.93 -15.38 6.17
C PRO A 127 3.02 -16.63 6.23
N SER A 128 2.81 -17.27 5.06
CA SER A 128 1.95 -18.45 4.90
C SER A 128 0.51 -18.21 5.38
N PRO A 129 -0.18 -17.23 4.79
CA PRO A 129 -1.54 -16.90 5.21
C PRO A 129 -2.50 -18.06 4.94
N SER A 130 -3.49 -18.22 5.82
CA SER A 130 -4.59 -19.19 5.69
C SER A 130 -5.97 -18.54 5.83
N GLY A 131 -6.02 -17.19 5.94
CA GLY A 131 -7.25 -16.45 6.16
C GLY A 131 -7.98 -16.12 4.87
N THR A 132 -9.31 -16.08 4.94
CA THR A 132 -10.22 -15.64 3.87
C THR A 132 -11.04 -14.42 4.30
N ALA A 133 -10.71 -13.82 5.44
CA ALA A 133 -11.36 -12.63 5.95
C ALA A 133 -10.68 -11.35 5.43
N ASN A 134 -11.42 -10.25 5.39
CA ASN A 134 -10.86 -8.94 5.11
C ASN A 134 -9.83 -8.53 6.16
N ILE A 135 -8.79 -7.82 5.75
CA ILE A 135 -7.82 -7.21 6.68
C ILE A 135 -8.25 -5.78 6.92
N ILE A 136 -8.60 -5.48 8.16
CA ILE A 136 -8.98 -4.13 8.58
C ILE A 136 -7.72 -3.29 8.75
N ILE A 137 -7.72 -2.11 8.16
CA ILE A 137 -6.61 -1.15 8.18
C ILE A 137 -7.05 0.10 8.93
N ASP A 138 -6.32 0.44 9.98
CA ASP A 138 -6.53 1.65 10.75
C ASP A 138 -6.33 2.92 9.91
N ASP A 139 -7.00 4.02 10.25
CA ASP A 139 -6.94 5.32 9.57
C ASP A 139 -5.51 5.90 9.45
N HIS A 140 -4.58 5.48 10.31
CA HIS A 140 -3.17 5.86 10.28
C HIS A 140 -2.25 4.74 9.79
N SER A 141 -2.80 3.73 9.15
CA SER A 141 -2.07 2.58 8.61
C SER A 141 -2.29 2.43 7.11
N ILE A 142 -1.39 1.72 6.46
CA ILE A 142 -1.49 1.41 5.03
C ILE A 142 -1.16 -0.05 4.77
N ALA A 143 -1.99 -0.72 3.96
CA ALA A 143 -1.72 -2.07 3.48
C ALA A 143 -0.67 -2.04 2.37
N VAL A 144 0.44 -2.75 2.56
CA VAL A 144 1.53 -2.81 1.57
C VAL A 144 1.74 -4.22 1.07
N PHE A 145 1.59 -4.37 -0.24
CA PHE A 145 1.90 -5.59 -0.97
C PHE A 145 3.32 -5.51 -1.55
N ASP A 146 4.02 -6.61 -1.51
CA ASP A 146 5.34 -6.76 -2.12
C ASP A 146 5.43 -8.07 -2.90
N SER A 147 6.25 -8.10 -3.95
CA SER A 147 6.39 -9.27 -4.82
C SER A 147 6.86 -10.51 -4.07
N SER A 148 7.66 -10.34 -3.03
CA SER A 148 8.16 -11.43 -2.18
C SER A 148 7.09 -12.00 -1.23
N ARG A 149 5.98 -11.30 -1.04
CA ARG A 149 4.87 -11.67 -0.15
C ARG A 149 3.67 -12.24 -0.91
N ILE A 150 3.74 -12.31 -2.23
CA ILE A 150 2.70 -12.91 -3.07
C ILE A 150 3.23 -14.24 -3.63
N THR A 151 2.67 -15.34 -3.15
CA THR A 151 2.95 -16.69 -3.63
C THR A 151 1.86 -17.13 -4.61
N VAL A 152 2.24 -17.66 -5.77
CA VAL A 152 1.33 -18.21 -6.77
C VAL A 152 1.78 -19.63 -7.11
N THR A 153 0.90 -20.62 -6.96
CA THR A 153 1.19 -22.05 -7.17
C THR A 153 0.16 -22.69 -8.08
#